data_11414f9bcac0fa4a03ae8ffb50761001
#
_entry.id   11414f9bcac0fa4a03ae8ffb50761001
#
_cell.length_a   1.000
_cell.length_b   1.000
_cell.length_c   1.000
_cell.angle_alpha   90.00
_cell.angle_beta   90.00
_cell.angle_gamma   90.00
#
_symmetry.space_group_name_H-M   'P 1'
#
loop_
_entity.id
_entity.type
_entity.pdbx_description
1 polymer ?
#
loop_
_entity_poly.entity_id
_entity_poly.type
_entity_poly.pdbx_seq_one_letter_code
_entity_poly.pdbx_strand_id
1 'polypeptide(L)'
;SDSLATWFLPALRRVPQDLDLAYELHREDQDHTATLLREGLVMAAVTSSPEAVTGCSVRRLGRMRYLPVAEPSFADRWLGRRTGADVREVIEDAPVVSFDRRDDLQDSFVRRLVPGARASSRRHLVPSSEGFASAVAAGMGWGMVPDVQAEPLLRDGRLVLLVPDRTVDVPLHWQQWKLDSPALATVAEAVAAEAADTLAGGRPIAPHPLRG
;
A
#
# COMPACT_ATOMS: atom_id res chain seq x y z
N SER A 1 -7.41 2.33 1.55
CA SER A 1 -6.65 2.85 2.69
C SER A 1 -5.36 3.51 2.24
N ASP A 2 -4.36 2.76 1.78
CA ASP A 2 -3.06 3.32 1.40
C ASP A 2 -3.16 4.20 0.15
N SER A 3 -3.98 3.82 -0.83
CA SER A 3 -4.26 4.67 -2.00
C SER A 3 -4.76 6.04 -1.60
N LEU A 4 -5.68 6.12 -0.62
CA LEU A 4 -6.22 7.39 -0.14
C LEU A 4 -5.13 8.27 0.49
N ALA A 5 -4.25 7.67 1.29
CA ALA A 5 -3.17 8.37 1.98
C ALA A 5 -2.00 8.77 1.07
N THR A 6 -1.85 8.14 -0.10
CA THR A 6 -0.67 8.30 -0.96
C THR A 6 -0.96 9.10 -2.22
N TRP A 7 -1.80 8.60 -3.12
CA TRP A 7 -1.95 9.14 -4.47
C TRP A 7 -3.38 9.56 -4.86
N PHE A 8 -4.40 9.00 -4.19
CA PHE A 8 -5.79 9.22 -4.62
C PHE A 8 -6.29 10.66 -4.39
N LEU A 9 -5.95 11.27 -3.25
CA LEU A 9 -6.31 12.67 -3.00
C LEU A 9 -5.63 13.64 -3.99
N PRO A 10 -4.34 13.51 -4.31
CA PRO A 10 -3.73 14.21 -5.44
C PRO A 10 -4.46 14.05 -6.76
N ALA A 11 -4.99 12.85 -7.07
CA ALA A 11 -5.77 12.62 -8.28
C ALA A 11 -7.02 13.52 -8.37
N LEU A 12 -7.72 13.70 -7.26
CA LEU A 12 -8.93 14.56 -7.21
C LEU A 12 -8.60 16.04 -7.48
N ARG A 13 -7.38 16.49 -7.22
CA ARG A 13 -6.93 17.86 -7.54
C ARG A 13 -6.77 18.11 -9.03
N ARG A 14 -6.67 17.05 -9.84
CA ARG A 14 -6.63 17.14 -11.32
C ARG A 14 -8.00 17.35 -11.94
N VAL A 15 -9.07 17.13 -11.16
CA VAL A 15 -10.42 17.36 -11.65
C VAL A 15 -10.65 18.88 -11.77
N PRO A 16 -11.19 19.35 -12.91
CA PRO A 16 -11.49 20.78 -13.10
C PRO A 16 -12.43 21.31 -12.00
N GLN A 17 -12.07 22.46 -11.42
CA GLN A 17 -12.82 23.02 -10.29
C GLN A 17 -14.19 23.58 -10.68
N ASP A 18 -14.38 23.94 -11.94
CA ASP A 18 -15.66 24.40 -12.51
C ASP A 18 -16.75 23.31 -12.57
N LEU A 19 -16.38 22.05 -12.36
CA LEU A 19 -17.36 20.97 -12.22
C LEU A 19 -18.09 20.97 -10.87
N ASP A 20 -17.63 21.77 -9.90
CA ASP A 20 -18.24 21.95 -8.57
C ASP A 20 -18.67 20.63 -7.91
N LEU A 21 -17.71 19.67 -7.84
CA LEU A 21 -17.97 18.34 -7.30
C LEU A 21 -17.61 18.25 -5.81
N ALA A 22 -18.52 17.73 -5.02
CA ALA A 22 -18.24 17.25 -3.67
C ALA A 22 -17.99 15.73 -3.68
N TYR A 23 -17.05 15.26 -2.86
CA TYR A 23 -16.66 13.85 -2.79
C TYR A 23 -16.98 13.29 -1.40
N GLU A 24 -17.67 12.16 -1.37
CA GLU A 24 -17.77 11.33 -0.19
C GLU A 24 -16.87 10.10 -0.39
N LEU A 25 -15.88 9.93 0.50
CA LEU A 25 -14.88 8.90 0.39
C LEU A 25 -15.05 7.86 1.48
N HIS A 26 -15.30 6.62 1.09
CA HIS A 26 -15.41 5.48 1.98
C HIS A 26 -14.10 4.70 1.99
N ARG A 27 -13.69 4.23 3.18
CA ARG A 27 -12.55 3.36 3.35
C ARG A 27 -13.01 2.00 3.84
N GLU A 28 -12.98 1.03 2.96
CA GLU A 28 -13.48 -0.31 3.22
C GLU A 28 -12.46 -1.39 2.80
N ASP A 29 -12.67 -2.60 3.27
CA ASP A 29 -11.99 -3.77 2.74
C ASP A 29 -12.52 -4.14 1.34
N GLN A 30 -11.83 -5.06 0.66
CA GLN A 30 -12.16 -5.41 -0.72
C GLN A 30 -13.55 -6.00 -0.89
N ASP A 31 -13.98 -6.89 0.02
CA ASP A 31 -15.28 -7.56 -0.07
C ASP A 31 -16.41 -6.58 0.16
N HIS A 32 -16.24 -5.68 1.13
CA HIS A 32 -17.21 -4.64 1.42
C HIS A 32 -17.26 -3.59 0.31
N THR A 33 -16.13 -3.22 -0.27
CA THR A 33 -16.06 -2.33 -1.44
C THR A 33 -16.88 -2.85 -2.62
N ALA A 34 -16.78 -4.14 -2.93
CA ALA A 34 -17.59 -4.77 -3.98
C ALA A 34 -19.09 -4.76 -3.65
N THR A 35 -19.45 -4.85 -2.37
CA THR A 35 -20.84 -4.75 -1.90
C THR A 35 -21.36 -3.33 -2.09
N LEU A 36 -20.61 -2.30 -1.66
CA LEU A 36 -21.00 -0.89 -1.84
C LEU A 36 -21.24 -0.54 -3.32
N LEU A 37 -20.38 -1.03 -4.23
CA LEU A 37 -20.58 -0.88 -5.66
C LEU A 37 -21.86 -1.60 -6.13
N ARG A 38 -22.06 -2.85 -5.73
CA ARG A 38 -23.22 -3.67 -6.15
C ARG A 38 -24.55 -3.07 -5.69
N GLU A 39 -24.58 -2.48 -4.51
CA GLU A 39 -25.75 -1.82 -3.93
C GLU A 39 -25.95 -0.39 -4.43
N GLY A 40 -25.03 0.14 -5.24
CA GLY A 40 -25.10 1.51 -5.77
C GLY A 40 -24.88 2.60 -4.72
N LEU A 41 -24.29 2.24 -3.57
CA LEU A 41 -23.95 3.18 -2.50
C LEU A 41 -22.71 4.02 -2.81
N VAL A 42 -21.87 3.55 -3.73
CA VAL A 42 -20.76 4.31 -4.30
C VAL A 42 -20.79 4.25 -5.82
N MET A 43 -20.35 5.32 -6.48
CA MET A 43 -20.31 5.44 -7.93
C MET A 43 -19.10 4.73 -8.54
N ALA A 44 -18.00 4.69 -7.79
CA ALA A 44 -16.73 4.12 -8.21
C ALA A 44 -15.89 3.67 -7.01
N ALA A 45 -14.87 2.84 -7.27
CA ALA A 45 -13.95 2.37 -6.25
C ALA A 45 -12.56 2.06 -6.82
N VAL A 46 -11.54 2.18 -5.97
CA VAL A 46 -10.22 1.59 -6.18
C VAL A 46 -10.17 0.24 -5.47
N THR A 47 -9.84 -0.81 -6.19
CA THR A 47 -9.84 -2.20 -5.68
C THR A 47 -8.62 -2.96 -6.18
N SER A 48 -8.20 -4.00 -5.47
CA SER A 48 -7.15 -4.92 -5.93
C SER A 48 -7.69 -6.06 -6.82
N SER A 49 -9.02 -6.26 -6.88
CA SER A 49 -9.64 -7.26 -7.75
C SER A 49 -9.73 -6.78 -9.21
N PRO A 50 -9.31 -7.61 -10.17
CA PRO A 50 -9.54 -7.36 -11.59
C PRO A 50 -10.97 -7.71 -12.03
N GLU A 51 -11.75 -8.37 -11.18
CA GLU A 51 -13.10 -8.84 -11.51
C GLU A 51 -14.12 -7.69 -11.42
N ALA A 52 -14.84 -7.45 -12.50
CA ALA A 52 -15.86 -6.43 -12.54
C ALA A 52 -17.07 -6.79 -11.68
N VAL A 53 -17.51 -5.87 -10.84
CA VAL A 53 -18.87 -5.92 -10.28
C VAL A 53 -19.88 -5.78 -11.42
N THR A 54 -20.95 -6.59 -11.38
CA THR A 54 -22.01 -6.55 -12.40
C THR A 54 -22.53 -5.12 -12.58
N GLY A 55 -22.57 -4.65 -13.83
CA GLY A 55 -22.97 -3.28 -14.19
C GLY A 55 -21.83 -2.26 -14.13
N CYS A 56 -20.65 -2.63 -13.65
CA CYS A 56 -19.46 -1.77 -13.61
C CYS A 56 -18.50 -2.05 -14.77
N SER A 57 -17.71 -1.04 -15.11
CA SER A 57 -16.49 -1.19 -15.92
C SER A 57 -15.27 -1.31 -15.01
N VAL A 58 -14.21 -1.95 -15.51
CA VAL A 58 -12.93 -2.08 -14.81
C VAL A 58 -11.83 -1.51 -15.68
N ARG A 59 -10.97 -0.68 -15.10
CA ARG A 59 -9.76 -0.17 -15.72
C ARG A 59 -8.57 -0.43 -14.79
N ARG A 60 -7.52 -1.06 -15.30
CA ARG A 60 -6.28 -1.23 -14.57
C ARG A 60 -5.61 0.14 -14.37
N LEU A 61 -5.20 0.43 -13.12
CA LEU A 61 -4.49 1.67 -12.76
C LEU A 61 -2.97 1.48 -12.70
N GLY A 62 -2.52 0.35 -12.17
CA GLY A 62 -1.11 0.08 -11.93
C GLY A 62 -0.92 -0.90 -10.79
N ARG A 63 0.19 -0.75 -10.05
CA ARG A 63 0.51 -1.55 -8.87
C ARG A 63 1.06 -0.65 -7.77
N MET A 64 0.52 -0.79 -6.56
CA MET A 64 1.13 -0.20 -5.38
C MET A 64 2.23 -1.12 -4.88
N ARG A 65 3.42 -0.59 -4.75
CA ARG A 65 4.58 -1.31 -4.24
C ARG A 65 4.73 -1.12 -2.75
N TYR A 66 4.98 -2.22 -2.05
CA TYR A 66 5.24 -2.22 -0.62
C TYR A 66 6.66 -2.70 -0.34
N LEU A 67 7.33 -2.00 0.55
CA LEU A 67 8.70 -2.26 0.96
C LEU A 67 8.73 -2.83 2.38
N PRO A 68 9.49 -3.93 2.62
CA PRO A 68 9.71 -4.45 3.97
C PRO A 68 10.72 -3.54 4.69
N VAL A 69 10.25 -2.75 5.65
CA VAL A 69 11.07 -1.75 6.33
C VAL A 69 10.94 -1.83 7.85
N ALA A 70 11.95 -1.32 8.53
CA ALA A 70 11.96 -1.13 9.98
C ALA A 70 12.77 0.11 10.35
N GLU A 71 12.62 0.59 11.59
CA GLU A 71 13.49 1.58 12.20
C GLU A 71 14.89 0.96 12.42
N PRO A 72 16.01 1.71 12.22
CA PRO A 72 17.36 1.17 12.31
C PRO A 72 17.69 0.45 13.63
N SER A 73 17.38 1.04 14.79
CA SER A 73 17.67 0.41 16.09
C SER A 73 16.82 -0.83 16.34
N PHE A 74 15.58 -0.85 15.81
CA PHE A 74 14.74 -2.06 15.80
C PHE A 74 15.39 -3.16 14.97
N ALA A 75 15.84 -2.83 13.75
CA ALA A 75 16.49 -3.76 12.86
C ALA A 75 17.77 -4.34 13.50
N ASP A 76 18.61 -3.50 14.11
CA ASP A 76 19.82 -3.94 14.81
C ASP A 76 19.51 -4.90 15.98
N ARG A 77 18.48 -4.59 16.76
CA ARG A 77 18.11 -5.40 17.93
C ARG A 77 17.50 -6.75 17.57
N TRP A 78 16.60 -6.77 16.59
CA TRP A 78 15.81 -7.97 16.27
C TRP A 78 16.39 -8.80 15.15
N LEU A 79 17.05 -8.16 14.18
CA LEU A 79 17.56 -8.80 12.99
C LEU A 79 19.08 -8.87 13.01
N GLY A 80 19.71 -8.15 13.95
CA GLY A 80 21.14 -8.03 14.11
C GLY A 80 21.78 -7.62 12.79
N ARG A 81 22.49 -6.77 12.41
CA ARG A 81 23.07 -6.35 11.11
C ARG A 81 22.93 -7.35 9.93
N ARG A 82 21.96 -8.23 10.02
CA ARG A 82 21.64 -9.28 9.06
C ARG A 82 20.80 -8.69 7.94
N THR A 83 21.20 -8.93 6.71
CA THR A 83 20.45 -8.51 5.50
C THR A 83 20.25 -9.72 4.59
N GLY A 84 19.17 -9.73 3.82
CA GLY A 84 18.96 -10.78 2.82
C GLY A 84 18.65 -12.15 3.41
N ALA A 85 19.53 -13.13 3.22
CA ALA A 85 19.27 -14.52 3.63
C ALA A 85 19.14 -14.68 5.15
N ASP A 86 19.89 -13.89 5.91
CA ASP A 86 19.94 -14.00 7.38
C ASP A 86 18.67 -13.44 8.05
N VAL A 87 17.96 -12.50 7.40
CA VAL A 87 16.66 -12.00 7.89
C VAL A 87 15.61 -13.10 7.94
N ARG A 88 15.70 -14.10 7.07
CA ARG A 88 14.77 -15.23 7.00
C ARG A 88 14.72 -16.04 8.30
N GLU A 89 15.81 -16.10 9.04
CA GLU A 89 15.91 -16.91 10.26
C GLU A 89 15.22 -16.25 11.47
N VAL A 90 15.04 -14.92 11.43
CA VAL A 90 14.61 -14.16 12.61
C VAL A 90 13.34 -13.35 12.39
N ILE A 91 12.88 -13.20 11.13
CA ILE A 91 11.72 -12.37 10.79
C ILE A 91 10.41 -12.89 11.39
N GLU A 92 10.33 -14.20 11.66
CA GLU A 92 9.17 -14.83 12.30
C GLU A 92 9.03 -14.43 13.78
N ASP A 93 10.14 -14.09 14.43
CA ASP A 93 10.18 -13.71 15.86
C ASP A 93 10.07 -12.20 16.07
N ALA A 94 10.46 -11.39 15.09
CA ALA A 94 10.48 -9.95 15.21
C ALA A 94 9.05 -9.36 15.26
N PRO A 95 8.72 -8.48 16.23
CA PRO A 95 7.43 -7.81 16.26
C PRO A 95 7.08 -7.16 14.94
N VAL A 96 5.79 -7.22 14.56
CA VAL A 96 5.30 -6.75 13.27
C VAL A 96 4.18 -5.74 13.44
N VAL A 97 4.16 -4.72 12.60
CA VAL A 97 3.03 -3.81 12.45
C VAL A 97 2.12 -4.35 11.35
N SER A 98 0.84 -4.46 11.62
CA SER A 98 -0.21 -4.84 10.66
C SER A 98 -1.30 -3.78 10.68
N PHE A 99 -2.01 -3.64 9.57
CA PHE A 99 -3.09 -2.65 9.49
C PHE A 99 -4.26 -3.05 10.39
N ASP A 100 -4.74 -4.27 10.24
CA ASP A 100 -5.77 -4.88 11.06
C ASP A 100 -5.59 -6.41 11.12
N ARG A 101 -6.59 -7.12 11.65
CA ARG A 101 -6.54 -8.60 11.79
C ARG A 101 -6.68 -9.34 10.46
N ARG A 102 -7.16 -8.69 9.41
CA ARG A 102 -7.36 -9.25 8.06
C ARG A 102 -6.18 -8.95 7.14
N ASP A 103 -5.29 -8.05 7.55
CA ASP A 103 -4.09 -7.69 6.78
C ASP A 103 -3.14 -8.89 6.69
N ASP A 104 -3.06 -9.49 5.52
CA ASP A 104 -2.22 -10.67 5.19
C ASP A 104 -0.92 -10.28 4.48
N LEU A 105 -0.63 -9.00 4.30
CA LEU A 105 0.49 -8.54 3.48
C LEU A 105 1.84 -8.98 4.06
N GLN A 106 2.03 -8.84 5.38
CA GLN A 106 3.24 -9.24 6.10
C GLN A 106 3.39 -10.75 6.11
N ASP A 107 2.31 -11.50 6.37
CA ASP A 107 2.34 -12.97 6.31
C ASP A 107 2.63 -13.47 4.90
N SER A 108 2.04 -12.85 3.88
CA SER A 108 2.31 -13.16 2.48
C SER A 108 3.76 -12.90 2.09
N PHE A 109 4.36 -11.81 2.60
CA PHE A 109 5.76 -11.51 2.40
C PHE A 109 6.66 -12.58 3.05
N VAL A 110 6.41 -12.92 4.32
CA VAL A 110 7.19 -13.93 5.05
C VAL A 110 7.08 -15.29 4.37
N ARG A 111 5.90 -15.72 3.94
CA ARG A 111 5.72 -16.99 3.18
C ARG A 111 6.52 -17.04 1.88
N ARG A 112 6.73 -15.89 1.23
CA ARG A 112 7.57 -15.81 0.01
C ARG A 112 9.08 -15.90 0.32
N LEU A 113 9.47 -15.52 1.52
CA LEU A 113 10.86 -15.67 1.99
C LEU A 113 11.15 -17.07 2.49
N VAL A 114 10.24 -17.60 3.31
CA VAL A 114 10.36 -18.91 3.98
C VAL A 114 9.05 -19.66 3.79
N PRO A 115 9.00 -20.69 2.92
CA PRO A 115 7.79 -21.48 2.70
C PRO A 115 7.25 -22.07 4.01
N GLY A 116 5.95 -21.87 4.27
CA GLY A 116 5.27 -22.34 5.47
C GLY A 116 5.38 -21.44 6.70
N ALA A 117 6.24 -20.42 6.65
CA ALA A 117 6.41 -19.46 7.73
C ALA A 117 5.31 -18.39 7.76
N ARG A 118 5.22 -17.69 8.89
CA ARG A 118 4.34 -16.53 9.11
C ARG A 118 5.08 -15.43 9.84
N ALA A 119 4.60 -14.20 9.72
CA ALA A 119 5.07 -13.12 10.55
C ALA A 119 4.70 -13.36 12.02
N SER A 120 5.46 -12.75 12.93
CA SER A 120 5.32 -12.92 14.37
C SER A 120 3.87 -12.77 14.85
N SER A 121 3.52 -13.55 15.88
CA SER A 121 2.26 -13.36 16.63
C SER A 121 2.25 -12.07 17.45
N ARG A 122 3.43 -11.46 17.72
CA ARG A 122 3.54 -10.13 18.36
C ARG A 122 3.22 -9.05 17.34
N ARG A 123 1.94 -8.67 17.27
CA ARG A 123 1.41 -7.74 16.26
C ARG A 123 0.90 -6.46 16.90
N HIS A 124 1.35 -5.33 16.36
CA HIS A 124 0.77 -4.02 16.62
C HIS A 124 -0.24 -3.73 15.50
N LEU A 125 -1.50 -3.51 15.85
CA LEU A 125 -2.57 -3.22 14.88
C LEU A 125 -2.77 -1.71 14.79
N VAL A 126 -2.48 -1.12 13.63
CA VAL A 126 -2.53 0.33 13.39
C VAL A 126 -3.37 0.60 12.13
N PRO A 127 -4.69 0.83 12.26
CA PRO A 127 -5.63 0.90 11.12
C PRO A 127 -5.65 2.27 10.43
N SER A 128 -4.49 2.86 10.22
CA SER A 128 -4.28 4.11 9.49
C SER A 128 -2.97 4.03 8.72
N SER A 129 -2.96 4.43 7.46
CA SER A 129 -1.78 4.34 6.60
C SER A 129 -0.63 5.21 7.11
N GLU A 130 -0.92 6.47 7.48
CA GLU A 130 0.08 7.37 8.05
C GLU A 130 0.51 6.91 9.46
N GLY A 131 -0.45 6.44 10.26
CA GLY A 131 -0.17 5.86 11.59
C GLY A 131 0.70 4.62 11.50
N PHE A 132 0.45 3.77 10.49
CA PHE A 132 1.22 2.56 10.23
C PHE A 132 2.70 2.91 9.94
N ALA A 133 2.95 3.78 8.95
CA ALA A 133 4.31 4.20 8.61
C ALA A 133 5.02 4.86 9.80
N SER A 134 4.27 5.68 10.57
CA SER A 134 4.78 6.31 11.79
C SER A 134 5.12 5.29 12.88
N ALA A 135 4.31 4.26 13.09
CA ALA A 135 4.56 3.20 14.06
C ALA A 135 5.82 2.39 13.72
N VAL A 136 6.02 2.07 12.43
CA VAL A 136 7.23 1.41 11.94
C VAL A 136 8.45 2.31 12.19
N ALA A 137 8.36 3.60 11.84
CA ALA A 137 9.45 4.57 12.06
C ALA A 137 9.73 4.88 13.54
N ALA A 138 8.76 4.59 14.42
CA ALA A 138 8.94 4.67 15.88
C ALA A 138 9.54 3.38 16.49
N GLY A 139 9.85 2.37 15.68
CA GLY A 139 10.47 1.13 16.15
C GLY A 139 9.54 0.17 16.87
N MET A 140 8.22 0.27 16.67
CA MET A 140 7.25 -0.67 17.24
C MET A 140 7.36 -2.07 16.64
N GLY A 141 7.74 -2.15 15.36
CA GLY A 141 7.85 -3.39 14.61
C GLY A 141 8.35 -3.12 13.20
N TRP A 142 8.62 -4.18 12.46
CA TRP A 142 8.79 -4.06 11.01
C TRP A 142 7.42 -4.06 10.31
N GLY A 143 7.35 -3.56 9.08
CA GLY A 143 6.10 -3.55 8.32
C GLY A 143 6.32 -3.41 6.82
N MET A 144 5.24 -3.69 6.07
CA MET A 144 5.17 -3.46 4.63
C MET A 144 4.59 -2.06 4.40
N VAL A 145 5.45 -1.10 4.06
CA VAL A 145 5.08 0.31 3.85
C VAL A 145 5.05 0.62 2.37
N PRO A 146 4.03 1.34 1.84
CA PRO A 146 4.03 1.83 0.47
C PRO A 146 5.33 2.59 0.15
N ASP A 147 5.92 2.35 -1.01
CA ASP A 147 7.18 2.97 -1.43
C ASP A 147 7.12 4.50 -1.37
N VAL A 148 6.01 5.10 -1.77
CA VAL A 148 5.78 6.55 -1.72
C VAL A 148 5.92 7.12 -0.29
N GLN A 149 5.52 6.37 0.73
CA GLN A 149 5.67 6.75 2.14
C GLN A 149 7.03 6.35 2.70
N ALA A 150 7.58 5.23 2.25
CA ALA A 150 8.85 4.71 2.76
C ALA A 150 10.07 5.47 2.23
N GLU A 151 10.08 5.86 0.95
CA GLU A 151 11.22 6.51 0.31
C GLU A 151 11.75 7.77 1.02
N PRO A 152 10.91 8.73 1.46
CA PRO A 152 11.39 9.87 2.23
C PRO A 152 12.06 9.44 3.54
N LEU A 153 11.46 8.49 4.26
CA LEU A 153 11.98 8.00 5.54
C LEU A 153 13.26 7.17 5.38
N LEU A 154 13.40 6.44 4.27
CA LEU A 154 14.65 5.74 3.91
C LEU A 154 15.77 6.73 3.59
N ARG A 155 15.48 7.79 2.81
CA ARG A 155 16.48 8.85 2.51
C ARG A 155 16.95 9.58 3.75
N ASP A 156 16.05 9.81 4.70
CA ASP A 156 16.35 10.50 5.97
C ASP A 156 16.99 9.56 7.00
N GLY A 157 17.20 8.26 6.68
CA GLY A 157 17.76 7.27 7.59
C GLY A 157 16.86 6.88 8.76
N ARG A 158 15.57 7.21 8.70
CA ARG A 158 14.55 6.86 9.72
C ARG A 158 14.01 5.45 9.53
N LEU A 159 14.16 4.89 8.34
CA LEU A 159 13.85 3.51 8.02
C LEU A 159 15.04 2.86 7.29
N VAL A 160 15.11 1.54 7.37
CA VAL A 160 16.02 0.70 6.59
C VAL A 160 15.22 -0.39 5.89
N LEU A 161 15.68 -0.80 4.70
CA LEU A 161 15.15 -1.95 3.98
C LEU A 161 15.65 -3.23 4.64
N LEU A 162 14.73 -4.13 4.98
CA LEU A 162 15.08 -5.43 5.55
C LEU A 162 15.60 -6.41 4.51
N VAL A 163 14.99 -6.40 3.33
CA VAL A 163 15.35 -7.26 2.19
C VAL A 163 15.30 -6.40 0.92
N PRO A 164 16.43 -5.85 0.48
CA PRO A 164 16.46 -4.84 -0.59
C PRO A 164 15.81 -5.26 -1.92
N ASP A 165 15.96 -6.53 -2.32
CA ASP A 165 15.49 -7.03 -3.61
C ASP A 165 14.11 -7.70 -3.55
N ARG A 166 13.41 -7.55 -2.42
CA ARG A 166 12.11 -8.19 -2.22
C ARG A 166 11.05 -7.15 -1.87
N THR A 167 10.10 -6.98 -2.78
CA THR A 167 8.95 -6.11 -2.62
C THR A 167 7.67 -6.89 -2.81
N VAL A 168 6.54 -6.31 -2.41
CA VAL A 168 5.22 -6.83 -2.74
C VAL A 168 4.48 -5.79 -3.57
N ASP A 169 4.09 -6.17 -4.77
CA ASP A 169 3.31 -5.33 -5.67
C ASP A 169 1.83 -5.78 -5.62
N VAL A 170 0.95 -4.87 -5.23
CA VAL A 170 -0.50 -5.08 -5.19
C VAL A 170 -1.13 -4.40 -6.40
N PRO A 171 -1.78 -5.14 -7.32
CA PRO A 171 -2.43 -4.54 -8.47
C PRO A 171 -3.61 -3.67 -8.02
N LEU A 172 -3.81 -2.54 -8.68
CA LEU A 172 -4.92 -1.64 -8.43
C LEU A 172 -5.74 -1.43 -9.70
N HIS A 173 -7.06 -1.41 -9.51
CA HIS A 173 -8.05 -1.23 -10.55
C HIS A 173 -9.06 -0.15 -10.14
N TRP A 174 -9.49 0.66 -11.08
CA TRP A 174 -10.65 1.52 -10.97
C TRP A 174 -11.86 0.74 -11.44
N GLN A 175 -12.90 0.68 -10.63
CA GLN A 175 -14.20 0.16 -11.01
C GLN A 175 -15.23 1.27 -10.88
N GLN A 176 -16.11 1.42 -11.87
CA GLN A 176 -17.21 2.39 -11.83
C GLN A 176 -18.45 1.86 -12.52
N TRP A 177 -19.59 2.33 -12.12
CA TRP A 177 -20.85 2.10 -12.83
C TRP A 177 -20.76 2.59 -14.28
N LYS A 178 -21.37 1.83 -15.20
CA LYS A 178 -21.51 2.20 -16.61
C LYS A 178 -22.65 3.22 -16.75
N LEU A 179 -22.40 4.43 -16.29
CA LEU A 179 -23.34 5.54 -16.36
C LEU A 179 -22.87 6.54 -17.40
N ASP A 180 -23.85 7.15 -18.10
CA ASP A 180 -23.60 8.31 -18.95
C ASP A 180 -23.47 9.56 -18.06
N SER A 181 -22.29 9.76 -17.50
CA SER A 181 -21.97 10.86 -16.59
C SER A 181 -20.62 11.47 -16.97
N PRO A 182 -20.60 12.65 -17.63
CA PRO A 182 -19.38 13.37 -17.96
C PRO A 182 -18.50 13.67 -16.74
N ALA A 183 -19.14 13.99 -15.60
CA ALA A 183 -18.41 14.25 -14.35
C ALA A 183 -17.66 13.00 -13.86
N LEU A 184 -18.33 11.83 -13.83
CA LEU A 184 -17.69 10.57 -13.43
C LEU A 184 -16.58 10.18 -14.40
N ALA A 185 -16.77 10.41 -15.71
CA ALA A 185 -15.73 10.16 -16.70
C ALA A 185 -14.50 11.06 -16.47
N THR A 186 -14.71 12.34 -16.17
CA THR A 186 -13.61 13.28 -15.85
C THR A 186 -12.85 12.86 -14.60
N VAL A 187 -13.55 12.43 -13.53
CA VAL A 187 -12.90 11.88 -12.33
C VAL A 187 -12.09 10.63 -12.66
N ALA A 188 -12.63 9.72 -13.47
CA ALA A 188 -11.93 8.50 -13.87
C ALA A 188 -10.63 8.78 -14.63
N GLU A 189 -10.64 9.77 -15.54
CA GLU A 189 -9.42 10.18 -16.27
C GLU A 189 -8.40 10.85 -15.35
N ALA A 190 -8.83 11.70 -14.43
CA ALA A 190 -7.95 12.31 -13.43
C ALA A 190 -7.28 11.26 -12.53
N VAL A 191 -8.06 10.27 -12.07
CA VAL A 191 -7.56 9.13 -11.26
C VAL A 191 -6.57 8.31 -12.07
N ALA A 192 -6.87 8.00 -13.34
CA ALA A 192 -5.98 7.22 -14.18
C ALA A 192 -4.67 7.96 -14.50
N ALA A 193 -4.73 9.27 -14.72
CA ALA A 193 -3.54 10.08 -14.98
C ALA A 193 -2.61 10.12 -13.75
N GLU A 194 -3.15 10.38 -12.55
CA GLU A 194 -2.35 10.36 -11.32
C GLU A 194 -1.78 8.97 -11.02
N ALA A 195 -2.58 7.92 -11.24
CA ALA A 195 -2.14 6.54 -11.07
C ALA A 195 -0.98 6.21 -12.02
N ALA A 196 -1.03 6.67 -13.28
CA ALA A 196 0.04 6.47 -14.24
C ALA A 196 1.35 7.15 -13.80
N ASP A 197 1.27 8.34 -13.20
CA ASP A 197 2.44 9.07 -12.71
C ASP A 197 3.03 8.46 -11.42
N THR A 198 2.17 7.90 -10.55
CA THR A 198 2.57 7.45 -9.21
C THR A 198 2.76 5.93 -9.15
N LEU A 199 1.88 5.14 -9.79
CA LEU A 199 1.87 3.67 -9.70
C LEU A 199 2.58 2.99 -10.87
N ALA A 200 2.88 3.72 -11.94
CA ALA A 200 3.53 3.15 -13.13
C ALA A 200 5.00 2.85 -12.85
N GLY A 201 5.29 1.57 -12.70
CA GLY A 201 6.60 0.99 -12.82
C GLY A 201 7.62 1.59 -11.87
N GLY A 202 7.71 1.03 -10.69
CA GLY A 202 8.64 1.45 -9.66
C GLY A 202 10.00 1.85 -10.23
N ARG A 203 10.40 3.07 -9.95
CA ARG A 203 11.80 3.46 -10.08
C ARG A 203 12.64 2.40 -9.37
N PRO A 204 13.75 1.93 -9.98
CA PRO A 204 14.71 1.13 -9.23
C PRO A 204 15.05 1.91 -7.97
N ILE A 205 14.85 1.31 -6.80
CA ILE A 205 15.32 1.89 -5.54
C ILE A 205 16.82 1.94 -5.68
N ALA A 206 17.40 3.14 -5.74
CA ALA A 206 18.84 3.28 -5.75
C ALA A 206 19.37 2.62 -4.47
N PRO A 207 20.34 1.69 -4.57
CA PRO A 207 20.93 1.08 -3.39
C PRO A 207 21.55 2.22 -2.56
N HIS A 208 21.06 2.38 -1.33
CA HIS A 208 21.66 3.33 -0.39
C HIS A 208 23.04 2.77 -0.02
N PRO A 209 24.16 3.52 -0.23
CA PRO A 209 25.46 3.04 0.19
C PRO A 209 25.44 2.89 1.71
N LEU A 210 25.63 1.66 2.16
CA LEU A 210 25.90 1.36 3.56
C LEU A 210 27.12 2.20 3.95
N ARG A 211 26.94 3.17 4.85
CA ARG A 211 28.08 3.87 5.45
C ARG A 211 28.85 2.82 6.25
N GLY A 212 30.11 2.58 5.80
CA GLY A 212 31.09 1.74 6.47
C GLY A 212 31.50 2.30 7.84
#